data_181a2184716055b4ccbf465c05bb339a
#
_entry.id   181a2184716055b4ccbf465c05bb339a
#
_cell.length_a   1.000
_cell.length_b   1.000
_cell.length_c   1.000
_cell.angle_alpha   90.00
_cell.angle_beta   90.00
_cell.angle_gamma   90.00
#
_symmetry.space_group_name_H-M   'P 1'
#
loop_
_entity.id
_entity.type
_entity.pdbx_description
1 polymer ?
#
loop_
_entity_poly.entity_id
_entity_poly.type
_entity_poly.pdbx_seq_one_letter_code
_entity_poly.pdbx_strand_id
1 'polypeptide(L)'
;MRRRTHEAPSRRMCVSSDTGVSVSSRCLDGKQVLLAVSGGIAAVESVKLSRELRRHGASVVSMMTRSAEKVISPLALSWGSGSDVLTEWDSEMAQLGRFDGVLLAPATRNTIAKHVHGVMDSPVMMALSAARGSKTPLMFVPSMHDDLFDDPVTEELIDSLEFTGAFVLLEDPIESRRKQPDAPTIVANFSNIINKNLPSRKRIAITLGANRAQIDAVRAIQNTSSGQTGWAIAEHLYRMGHEVICIIGETSVQPS
;
A
#
# COMPACT_ATOMS: atom_id res chain seq x y z
N MET A 1 -5.07 39.21 -45.25
CA MET A 1 -3.93 39.06 -44.35
C MET A 1 -4.38 38.23 -43.15
N ARG A 2 -4.21 36.88 -43.20
CA ARG A 2 -4.63 35.95 -42.11
C ARG A 2 -3.39 35.59 -41.29
N ARG A 3 -3.39 35.98 -40.01
CA ARG A 3 -2.35 35.58 -39.06
C ARG A 3 -2.59 34.10 -38.67
N ARG A 4 -1.64 33.23 -38.97
CA ARG A 4 -1.56 31.87 -38.42
C ARG A 4 -1.00 32.00 -37.02
N THR A 5 -1.80 31.62 -36.03
CA THR A 5 -1.34 31.38 -34.67
C THR A 5 -0.65 30.00 -34.67
N HIS A 6 0.66 30.02 -34.40
CA HIS A 6 1.42 28.79 -34.11
C HIS A 6 1.06 28.35 -32.68
N GLU A 7 0.25 27.31 -32.57
CA GLU A 7 0.16 26.53 -31.35
C GLU A 7 1.47 25.76 -31.19
N ALA A 8 2.16 25.99 -30.09
CA ALA A 8 3.33 25.21 -29.72
C ALA A 8 2.88 23.79 -29.34
N PRO A 9 3.55 22.73 -29.83
CA PRO A 9 3.20 21.38 -29.46
C PRO A 9 3.46 21.16 -27.98
N SER A 10 2.44 20.69 -27.25
CA SER A 10 2.58 20.23 -25.88
C SER A 10 3.69 19.16 -25.82
N ARG A 11 4.78 19.46 -25.13
CA ARG A 11 5.84 18.49 -24.85
C ARG A 11 5.23 17.39 -23.97
N ARG A 12 4.80 16.30 -24.59
CA ARG A 12 4.73 15.02 -23.91
C ARG A 12 6.15 14.68 -23.48
N MET A 13 6.44 14.83 -22.19
CA MET A 13 7.69 14.32 -21.64
C MET A 13 7.72 12.82 -21.90
N CYS A 14 8.63 12.36 -22.75
CA CYS A 14 8.98 10.95 -22.81
C CYS A 14 9.43 10.53 -21.42
N VAL A 15 8.68 9.65 -20.78
CA VAL A 15 9.09 8.99 -19.55
C VAL A 15 10.42 8.31 -19.84
N SER A 16 11.49 8.72 -19.19
CA SER A 16 12.83 8.17 -19.42
C SER A 16 12.83 6.70 -19.01
N SER A 17 13.67 5.88 -19.64
CA SER A 17 13.87 4.46 -19.30
C SER A 17 14.27 4.24 -17.82
N ASP A 18 14.76 5.29 -17.15
CA ASP A 18 15.17 5.27 -15.75
C ASP A 18 14.02 5.13 -14.75
N THR A 19 12.78 5.46 -15.14
CA THR A 19 11.60 5.29 -14.26
C THR A 19 11.01 3.88 -14.35
N GLY A 20 11.52 3.02 -15.20
CA GLY A 20 11.08 1.64 -15.37
C GLY A 20 11.22 0.81 -14.08
N VAL A 21 10.35 -0.18 -13.92
CA VAL A 21 10.40 -1.17 -12.84
C VAL A 21 10.34 -2.58 -13.41
N SER A 22 11.05 -3.53 -12.79
CA SER A 22 10.88 -4.95 -13.12
C SER A 22 9.55 -5.44 -12.54
N VAL A 23 8.80 -6.22 -13.31
CA VAL A 23 7.53 -6.81 -12.87
C VAL A 23 7.81 -7.95 -11.90
N SER A 24 7.28 -7.88 -10.68
CA SER A 24 7.34 -8.93 -9.67
C SER A 24 6.08 -9.81 -9.71
N SER A 25 4.90 -9.20 -9.89
CA SER A 25 3.64 -9.91 -10.12
C SER A 25 2.65 -9.03 -10.90
N ARG A 26 1.48 -9.59 -11.22
CA ARG A 26 0.39 -8.88 -11.91
C ARG A 26 -0.88 -8.80 -11.08
N CYS A 27 -0.77 -8.85 -9.76
CA CYS A 27 -1.95 -8.85 -8.88
C CYS A 27 -2.71 -7.51 -8.89
N LEU A 28 -2.08 -6.42 -9.32
CA LEU A 28 -2.68 -5.09 -9.50
C LEU A 28 -2.73 -4.66 -10.98
N ASP A 29 -2.59 -5.60 -11.92
CA ASP A 29 -2.60 -5.27 -13.34
C ASP A 29 -3.94 -4.65 -13.75
N GLY A 30 -3.90 -3.54 -14.49
CA GLY A 30 -5.08 -2.76 -14.87
C GLY A 30 -5.75 -1.98 -13.72
N LYS A 31 -5.18 -1.99 -12.50
CA LYS A 31 -5.68 -1.23 -11.36
C LYS A 31 -5.06 0.16 -11.30
N GLN A 32 -5.91 1.17 -11.11
CA GLN A 32 -5.48 2.52 -10.81
C GLN A 32 -5.60 2.77 -9.31
N VAL A 33 -4.48 3.03 -8.65
CA VAL A 33 -4.44 3.23 -7.20
C VAL A 33 -3.95 4.63 -6.85
N LEU A 34 -4.50 5.20 -5.78
CA LEU A 34 -4.03 6.45 -5.21
C LEU A 34 -3.08 6.15 -4.06
N LEU A 35 -1.86 6.68 -4.14
CA LEU A 35 -0.92 6.77 -3.04
C LEU A 35 -0.95 8.19 -2.46
N ALA A 36 -1.55 8.33 -1.30
CA ALA A 36 -1.56 9.57 -0.53
C ALA A 36 -0.43 9.55 0.52
N VAL A 37 0.33 10.63 0.61
CA VAL A 37 1.50 10.74 1.50
C VAL A 37 1.31 11.89 2.47
N SER A 38 1.32 11.60 3.78
CA SER A 38 1.27 12.63 4.82
C SER A 38 2.64 12.92 5.44
N GLY A 39 2.76 14.02 6.18
CA GLY A 39 4.03 14.61 6.59
C GLY A 39 4.68 13.95 7.80
N GLY A 40 4.85 12.63 7.80
CA GLY A 40 5.70 11.91 8.74
C GLY A 40 7.08 11.64 8.16
N ILE A 41 8.08 11.36 9.02
CA ILE A 41 9.45 11.05 8.55
C ILE A 41 9.48 9.81 7.64
N ALA A 42 8.57 8.85 7.86
CA ALA A 42 8.40 7.67 7.01
C ALA A 42 7.98 8.00 5.57
N ALA A 43 7.63 9.26 5.24
CA ALA A 43 7.39 9.69 3.86
C ALA A 43 8.60 9.46 2.95
N VAL A 44 9.82 9.35 3.48
CA VAL A 44 11.03 9.01 2.71
C VAL A 44 10.91 7.64 2.03
N GLU A 45 10.13 6.71 2.59
CA GLU A 45 9.91 5.38 2.03
C GLU A 45 8.86 5.36 0.90
N SER A 46 8.09 6.45 0.72
CA SER A 46 7.00 6.51 -0.28
C SER A 46 7.49 6.34 -1.72
N VAL A 47 8.74 6.71 -2.00
CA VAL A 47 9.37 6.49 -3.32
C VAL A 47 9.55 5.00 -3.59
N LYS A 48 10.04 4.23 -2.60
CA LYS A 48 10.17 2.77 -2.71
C LYS A 48 8.80 2.12 -2.81
N LEU A 49 7.86 2.56 -1.98
CA LEU A 49 6.49 2.05 -1.96
C LEU A 49 5.77 2.25 -3.30
N SER A 50 5.89 3.44 -3.91
CA SER A 50 5.29 3.70 -5.22
C SER A 50 5.88 2.81 -6.32
N ARG A 51 7.19 2.55 -6.27
CA ARG A 51 7.86 1.61 -7.19
C ARG A 51 7.39 0.17 -6.97
N GLU A 52 7.20 -0.23 -5.71
CA GLU A 52 6.71 -1.56 -5.37
C GLU A 52 5.29 -1.79 -5.89
N LEU A 53 4.37 -0.83 -5.72
CA LEU A 53 3.03 -0.88 -6.32
C LEU A 53 3.10 -1.10 -7.85
N ARG A 54 4.00 -0.39 -8.53
CA ARG A 54 4.20 -0.54 -9.99
C ARG A 54 4.80 -1.89 -10.37
N ARG A 55 5.67 -2.48 -9.54
CA ARG A 55 6.19 -3.84 -9.75
C ARG A 55 5.09 -4.90 -9.73
N HIS A 56 3.99 -4.61 -9.08
CA HIS A 56 2.81 -5.46 -9.03
C HIS A 56 1.73 -5.11 -10.06
N GLY A 57 2.03 -4.21 -10.99
CA GLY A 57 1.18 -3.88 -12.14
C GLY A 57 0.27 -2.67 -11.95
N ALA A 58 0.31 -1.98 -10.79
CA ALA A 58 -0.54 -0.82 -10.54
C ALA A 58 -0.15 0.40 -11.40
N SER A 59 -1.16 1.15 -11.85
CA SER A 59 -1.03 2.54 -12.25
C SER A 59 -1.16 3.41 -11.01
N VAL A 60 -0.10 4.12 -10.63
CA VAL A 60 -0.05 4.87 -9.36
C VAL A 60 -0.28 6.36 -9.64
N VAL A 61 -1.33 6.92 -9.04
CA VAL A 61 -1.51 8.37 -8.90
C VAL A 61 -1.03 8.75 -7.51
N SER A 62 -0.26 9.83 -7.39
CA SER A 62 0.34 10.25 -6.13
C SER A 62 -0.18 11.60 -5.69
N MET A 63 -0.51 11.72 -4.41
CA MET A 63 -0.88 12.98 -3.77
C MET A 63 -0.07 13.19 -2.49
N MET A 64 0.29 14.44 -2.20
CA MET A 64 1.05 14.79 -1.01
C MET A 64 0.36 15.90 -0.23
N THR A 65 0.45 15.82 1.10
CA THR A 65 0.14 16.98 1.94
C THR A 65 1.29 17.97 1.92
N ARG A 66 1.02 19.27 2.14
CA ARG A 66 2.08 20.30 2.29
C ARG A 66 3.13 19.97 3.36
N SER A 67 2.74 19.19 4.38
CA SER A 67 3.68 18.72 5.39
C SER A 67 4.61 17.64 4.84
N ALA A 68 4.14 16.80 3.92
CA ALA A 68 4.96 15.78 3.29
C ALA A 68 6.03 16.37 2.36
N GLU A 69 5.72 17.49 1.68
CA GLU A 69 6.68 18.21 0.83
C GLU A 69 7.91 18.72 1.59
N LYS A 70 7.79 18.89 2.92
CA LYS A 70 8.93 19.24 3.79
C LYS A 70 9.85 18.06 4.10
N VAL A 71 9.40 16.84 3.84
CA VAL A 71 10.15 15.61 4.12
C VAL A 71 10.76 15.05 2.84
N ILE A 72 9.98 14.96 1.77
CA ILE A 72 10.46 14.54 0.45
C ILE A 72 9.94 15.50 -0.63
N SER A 73 10.69 15.64 -1.72
CA SER A 73 10.24 16.49 -2.82
C SER A 73 9.16 15.78 -3.66
N PRO A 74 8.17 16.52 -4.22
CA PRO A 74 7.24 15.97 -5.20
C PRO A 74 7.94 15.31 -6.39
N LEU A 75 9.09 15.87 -6.82
CA LEU A 75 9.91 15.31 -7.90
C LEU A 75 10.39 13.89 -7.58
N ALA A 76 10.83 13.63 -6.34
CA ALA A 76 11.29 12.29 -5.95
C ALA A 76 10.14 11.28 -5.99
N LEU A 77 8.96 11.66 -5.52
CA LEU A 77 7.78 10.79 -5.55
C LEU A 77 7.28 10.59 -6.99
N SER A 78 7.27 11.64 -7.83
CA SER A 78 6.93 11.55 -9.25
C SER A 78 7.83 10.56 -9.98
N TRP A 79 9.14 10.60 -9.71
CA TRP A 79 10.08 9.64 -10.28
C TRP A 79 9.73 8.20 -9.85
N GLY A 80 9.35 7.98 -8.60
CA GLY A 80 8.95 6.67 -8.07
C GLY A 80 7.64 6.16 -8.69
N SER A 81 6.61 7.00 -8.70
CA SER A 81 5.26 6.66 -9.20
C SER A 81 5.19 6.59 -10.73
N GLY A 82 6.07 7.32 -11.43
CA GLY A 82 6.03 7.48 -12.88
C GLY A 82 4.89 8.38 -13.36
N SER A 83 4.31 9.17 -12.47
CA SER A 83 3.23 10.13 -12.74
C SER A 83 3.48 11.45 -12.00
N ASP A 84 2.83 12.51 -12.43
CA ASP A 84 2.86 13.79 -11.70
C ASP A 84 2.23 13.62 -10.30
N VAL A 85 2.71 14.44 -9.36
CA VAL A 85 2.26 14.42 -7.97
C VAL A 85 1.35 15.61 -7.73
N LEU A 86 0.13 15.36 -7.26
CA LEU A 86 -0.81 16.40 -6.89
C LEU A 86 -0.51 16.90 -5.47
N THR A 87 -0.15 18.17 -5.34
CA THR A 87 0.14 18.83 -4.05
C THR A 87 -0.86 19.92 -3.70
N GLU A 88 -1.47 20.53 -4.72
CA GLU A 88 -2.44 21.62 -4.62
C GLU A 88 -3.76 21.21 -5.30
N TRP A 89 -4.78 22.05 -5.17
CA TRP A 89 -6.07 21.84 -5.82
C TRP A 89 -5.91 21.84 -7.34
N ASP A 90 -6.45 20.80 -7.96
CA ASP A 90 -6.45 20.65 -9.41
C ASP A 90 -7.78 21.13 -10.01
N SER A 91 -7.71 21.91 -11.09
CA SER A 91 -8.89 22.45 -11.78
C SER A 91 -9.74 21.36 -12.45
N GLU A 92 -9.14 20.24 -12.82
CA GLU A 92 -9.82 19.06 -13.39
C GLU A 92 -10.36 18.12 -12.32
N MET A 93 -10.21 18.48 -11.03
CA MET A 93 -10.69 17.70 -9.89
C MET A 93 -10.10 16.27 -9.83
N ALA A 94 -8.82 16.12 -10.21
CA ALA A 94 -8.14 14.82 -10.19
C ALA A 94 -8.17 14.13 -8.82
N GLN A 95 -8.30 14.90 -7.71
CA GLN A 95 -8.50 14.39 -6.37
C GLN A 95 -9.84 13.63 -6.18
N LEU A 96 -10.79 13.77 -7.08
CA LEU A 96 -12.05 13.02 -7.12
C LEU A 96 -12.03 11.87 -8.15
N GLY A 97 -10.85 11.55 -8.67
CA GLY A 97 -10.67 10.43 -9.60
C GLY A 97 -11.21 9.12 -9.05
N ARG A 98 -11.63 8.24 -9.94
CA ARG A 98 -12.04 6.89 -9.57
C ARG A 98 -10.82 6.00 -9.43
N PHE A 99 -10.59 5.50 -8.23
CA PHE A 99 -9.50 4.59 -7.91
C PHE A 99 -10.04 3.21 -7.54
N ASP A 100 -9.31 2.17 -7.88
CA ASP A 100 -9.58 0.79 -7.41
C ASP A 100 -9.22 0.60 -5.94
N GLY A 101 -8.34 1.45 -5.40
CA GLY A 101 -7.98 1.49 -4.00
C GLY A 101 -7.20 2.77 -3.65
N VAL A 102 -7.29 3.18 -2.39
CA VAL A 102 -6.61 4.35 -1.86
C VAL A 102 -5.75 3.94 -0.68
N LEU A 103 -4.47 4.29 -0.73
CA LEU A 103 -3.47 3.99 0.29
C LEU A 103 -2.94 5.31 0.87
N LEU A 104 -3.11 5.52 2.17
CA LEU A 104 -2.44 6.60 2.91
C LEU A 104 -1.23 6.02 3.66
N ALA A 105 -0.03 6.25 3.14
CA ALA A 105 1.23 5.77 3.69
C ALA A 105 2.39 6.77 3.47
N PRO A 106 2.96 7.32 4.55
CA PRO A 106 2.55 7.17 5.94
C PRO A 106 1.24 7.90 6.26
N ALA A 107 0.50 7.42 7.28
CA ALA A 107 -0.65 8.08 7.84
C ALA A 107 -0.27 8.72 9.19
N THR A 108 -0.12 10.04 9.22
CA THR A 108 0.11 10.75 10.48
C THR A 108 -1.19 10.87 11.27
N ARG A 109 -1.09 10.90 12.61
CA ARG A 109 -2.24 11.09 13.50
C ARG A 109 -3.12 12.28 13.11
N ASN A 110 -2.49 13.41 12.75
CA ASN A 110 -3.21 14.60 12.29
C ASN A 110 -4.09 14.33 11.06
N THR A 111 -3.56 13.59 10.07
CA THR A 111 -4.30 13.25 8.85
C THR A 111 -5.43 12.26 9.15
N ILE A 112 -5.17 11.28 10.03
CA ILE A 112 -6.20 10.34 10.51
C ILE A 112 -7.34 11.10 11.21
N ALA A 113 -7.02 11.96 12.20
CA ALA A 113 -8.00 12.75 12.91
C ALA A 113 -8.85 13.62 11.97
N LYS A 114 -8.22 14.30 11.02
CA LYS A 114 -8.94 15.08 10.01
C LYS A 114 -9.91 14.22 9.20
N HIS A 115 -9.47 13.03 8.77
CA HIS A 115 -10.32 12.12 7.99
C HIS A 115 -11.52 11.63 8.81
N VAL A 116 -11.30 11.20 10.05
CA VAL A 116 -12.36 10.74 10.96
C VAL A 116 -13.40 11.85 11.18
N HIS A 117 -12.95 13.07 11.42
CA HIS A 117 -13.83 14.22 11.65
C HIS A 117 -14.35 14.91 10.38
N GLY A 118 -14.03 14.40 9.18
CA GLY A 118 -14.55 14.93 7.91
C GLY A 118 -13.97 16.27 7.50
N VAL A 119 -12.79 16.65 7.97
CA VAL A 119 -12.10 17.90 7.56
C VAL A 119 -11.52 17.72 6.16
N MET A 120 -11.90 18.61 5.24
CA MET A 120 -11.51 18.57 3.82
C MET A 120 -10.72 19.83 3.43
N ASP A 121 -9.59 20.07 4.07
CA ASP A 121 -8.77 21.26 3.91
C ASP A 121 -7.63 21.12 2.89
N SER A 122 -7.57 20.00 2.19
CA SER A 122 -6.55 19.71 1.17
C SER A 122 -7.03 18.68 0.15
N PRO A 123 -6.40 18.58 -1.03
CA PRO A 123 -6.73 17.56 -2.03
C PRO A 123 -6.69 16.14 -1.49
N VAL A 124 -5.67 15.82 -0.67
CA VAL A 124 -5.54 14.52 -0.01
C VAL A 124 -6.78 14.22 0.85
N MET A 125 -7.22 15.17 1.68
CA MET A 125 -8.37 14.98 2.55
C MET A 125 -9.67 14.81 1.77
N MET A 126 -9.83 15.54 0.67
CA MET A 126 -10.97 15.38 -0.24
C MET A 126 -10.96 14.01 -0.90
N ALA A 127 -9.82 13.54 -1.40
CA ALA A 127 -9.69 12.22 -2.02
C ALA A 127 -10.03 11.08 -1.04
N LEU A 128 -9.53 11.16 0.20
CA LEU A 128 -9.85 10.18 1.26
C LEU A 128 -11.34 10.17 1.59
N SER A 129 -11.99 11.34 1.68
CA SER A 129 -13.42 11.45 1.95
C SER A 129 -14.27 10.92 0.78
N ALA A 130 -13.87 11.21 -0.46
CA ALA A 130 -14.53 10.69 -1.66
C ALA A 130 -14.41 9.17 -1.74
N ALA A 131 -13.24 8.61 -1.43
CA ALA A 131 -13.02 7.16 -1.37
C ALA A 131 -13.92 6.47 -0.34
N ARG A 132 -14.06 7.06 0.86
CA ARG A 132 -14.99 6.57 1.88
C ARG A 132 -16.43 6.61 1.40
N GLY A 133 -16.86 7.71 0.79
CA GLY A 133 -18.23 7.88 0.28
C GLY A 133 -18.57 6.90 -0.86
N SER A 134 -17.61 6.60 -1.73
CA SER A 134 -17.75 5.64 -2.83
C SER A 134 -17.52 4.19 -2.43
N LYS A 135 -17.17 3.92 -1.16
CA LYS A 135 -16.77 2.59 -0.65
C LYS A 135 -15.59 1.97 -1.40
N THR A 136 -14.70 2.82 -1.92
CA THR A 136 -13.44 2.38 -2.48
C THR A 136 -12.57 1.77 -1.36
N PRO A 137 -11.90 0.63 -1.59
CA PRO A 137 -10.96 0.07 -0.63
C PRO A 137 -9.96 1.11 -0.13
N LEU A 138 -9.93 1.34 1.17
CA LEU A 138 -9.15 2.39 1.81
C LEU A 138 -8.24 1.77 2.87
N MET A 139 -6.93 2.01 2.76
CA MET A 139 -5.94 1.50 3.69
C MET A 139 -5.11 2.63 4.29
N PHE A 140 -4.96 2.60 5.60
CA PHE A 140 -4.12 3.51 6.37
C PHE A 140 -2.92 2.75 6.93
N VAL A 141 -1.73 3.37 6.83
CA VAL A 141 -0.49 2.86 7.44
C VAL A 141 0.00 3.90 8.45
N PRO A 142 -0.46 3.84 9.70
CA PRO A 142 -0.07 4.78 10.74
C PRO A 142 1.44 4.77 10.97
N SER A 143 2.01 5.97 11.10
CA SER A 143 3.42 6.16 11.42
C SER A 143 3.56 7.38 12.32
N MET A 144 3.88 7.13 13.59
CA MET A 144 4.03 8.14 14.62
C MET A 144 4.91 7.62 15.75
N HIS A 145 5.35 8.53 16.62
CA HIS A 145 6.09 8.18 17.83
C HIS A 145 5.20 7.41 18.81
N ASP A 146 5.81 6.53 19.62
CA ASP A 146 5.07 5.68 20.57
C ASP A 146 4.20 6.51 21.54
N ASP A 147 4.72 7.64 22.06
CA ASP A 147 3.94 8.53 22.94
C ASP A 147 2.63 9.05 22.30
N LEU A 148 2.63 9.21 20.97
CA LEU A 148 1.40 9.59 20.25
C LEU A 148 0.52 8.38 19.97
N PHE A 149 1.14 7.21 19.87
CA PHE A 149 0.42 5.97 19.63
C PHE A 149 -0.32 5.52 20.89
N ASP A 150 0.33 5.65 22.05
CA ASP A 150 -0.19 5.26 23.35
C ASP A 150 -1.20 6.28 23.93
N ASP A 151 -1.40 7.43 23.26
CA ASP A 151 -2.47 8.37 23.60
C ASP A 151 -3.84 7.73 23.30
N PRO A 152 -4.75 7.64 24.29
CA PRO A 152 -6.08 7.04 24.12
C PRO A 152 -6.87 7.57 22.91
N VAL A 153 -6.70 8.84 22.58
CA VAL A 153 -7.34 9.44 21.38
C VAL A 153 -6.89 8.77 20.09
N THR A 154 -5.67 8.22 20.03
CA THR A 154 -5.18 7.52 18.84
C THR A 154 -5.90 6.18 18.66
N GLU A 155 -6.14 5.44 19.72
CA GLU A 155 -6.93 4.21 19.72
C GLU A 155 -8.36 4.50 19.22
N GLU A 156 -9.04 5.51 19.78
CA GLU A 156 -10.38 5.92 19.33
C GLU A 156 -10.42 6.30 17.85
N LEU A 157 -9.38 6.94 17.33
CA LEU A 157 -9.28 7.30 15.92
C LEU A 157 -9.10 6.07 15.04
N ILE A 158 -8.30 5.09 15.45
CA ILE A 158 -8.10 3.82 14.74
C ILE A 158 -9.39 3.02 14.70
N ASP A 159 -10.06 2.86 15.85
CA ASP A 159 -11.35 2.19 15.95
C ASP A 159 -12.40 2.84 15.02
N SER A 160 -12.41 4.16 14.97
CA SER A 160 -13.30 4.91 14.09
C SER A 160 -13.00 4.66 12.60
N LEU A 161 -11.74 4.51 12.21
CA LEU A 161 -11.36 4.14 10.85
C LEU A 161 -11.90 2.74 10.49
N GLU A 162 -11.65 1.76 11.36
CA GLU A 162 -12.08 0.37 11.16
C GLU A 162 -13.59 0.24 11.12
N PHE A 163 -14.30 0.96 12.01
CA PHE A 163 -15.76 1.01 12.02
C PHE A 163 -16.33 1.53 10.70
N THR A 164 -15.65 2.46 10.02
CA THR A 164 -16.07 2.95 8.69
C THR A 164 -15.66 2.02 7.54
N GLY A 165 -15.00 0.90 7.84
CA GLY A 165 -14.59 -0.10 6.86
C GLY A 165 -13.23 0.18 6.21
N ALA A 166 -12.46 1.12 6.72
CA ALA A 166 -11.08 1.29 6.33
C ALA A 166 -10.21 0.19 6.94
N PHE A 167 -9.15 -0.20 6.25
CA PHE A 167 -8.17 -1.14 6.77
C PHE A 167 -7.00 -0.36 7.39
N VAL A 168 -6.61 -0.72 8.60
CA VAL A 168 -5.46 -0.13 9.29
C VAL A 168 -4.36 -1.18 9.37
N LEU A 169 -3.21 -0.91 8.75
CA LEU A 169 -2.06 -1.79 8.81
C LEU A 169 -1.09 -1.30 9.88
N LEU A 170 -0.95 -2.08 10.93
CA LEU A 170 -0.02 -1.87 12.03
C LEU A 170 0.94 -3.05 12.11
N GLU A 171 2.21 -2.76 12.39
CA GLU A 171 3.17 -3.78 12.82
C GLU A 171 3.30 -3.78 14.33
N ASP A 172 3.65 -4.95 14.87
CA ASP A 172 4.02 -5.07 16.27
C ASP A 172 5.26 -4.20 16.55
N PRO A 173 5.34 -3.60 17.75
CA PRO A 173 6.46 -2.73 18.10
C PRO A 173 7.78 -3.52 18.13
N ILE A 174 8.78 -3.06 17.38
CA ILE A 174 10.14 -3.57 17.44
C ILE A 174 10.98 -2.57 18.24
N GLU A 175 11.63 -3.00 19.31
CA GLU A 175 12.45 -2.16 20.19
C GLU A 175 11.68 -0.93 20.73
N SER A 176 10.43 -1.13 21.14
CA SER A 176 9.54 -0.06 21.64
C SER A 176 9.27 1.06 20.62
N ARG A 177 9.36 0.76 19.32
CA ARG A 177 9.03 1.69 18.24
C ARG A 177 8.17 1.00 17.20
N ARG A 178 7.04 1.60 16.90
CA ARG A 178 6.18 1.18 15.78
C ARG A 178 6.65 1.86 14.51
N LYS A 179 7.33 1.11 13.67
CA LYS A 179 7.78 1.57 12.36
C LYS A 179 6.68 1.32 11.32
N GLN A 180 6.74 2.07 10.23
CA GLN A 180 5.95 1.73 9.07
C GLN A 180 6.45 0.38 8.53
N PRO A 181 5.52 -0.57 8.20
CA PRO A 181 5.86 -1.81 7.53
C PRO A 181 6.68 -1.56 6.25
N ASP A 182 7.42 -2.55 5.81
CA ASP A 182 8.15 -2.44 4.56
C ASP A 182 7.21 -2.40 3.34
N ALA A 183 7.73 -1.94 2.21
CA ALA A 183 6.92 -1.76 1.00
C ALA A 183 6.30 -3.08 0.49
N PRO A 184 6.98 -4.24 0.49
CA PRO A 184 6.39 -5.52 0.11
C PRO A 184 5.19 -5.91 0.98
N THR A 185 5.29 -5.75 2.30
CA THR A 185 4.20 -6.04 3.25
C THR A 185 3.00 -5.13 3.03
N ILE A 186 3.25 -3.82 2.87
CA ILE A 186 2.18 -2.85 2.58
C ILE A 186 1.47 -3.22 1.28
N VAL A 187 2.21 -3.49 0.21
CA VAL A 187 1.65 -3.82 -1.10
C VAL A 187 0.92 -5.16 -1.09
N ALA A 188 1.40 -6.16 -0.34
CA ALA A 188 0.70 -7.44 -0.20
C ALA A 188 -0.68 -7.26 0.42
N ASN A 189 -0.77 -6.55 1.54
CA ASN A 189 -2.03 -6.27 2.23
C ASN A 189 -2.96 -5.40 1.37
N PHE A 190 -2.44 -4.36 0.75
CA PHE A 190 -3.23 -3.47 -0.11
C PHE A 190 -3.78 -4.20 -1.33
N SER A 191 -2.98 -5.06 -1.97
CA SER A 191 -3.43 -5.89 -3.08
C SER A 191 -4.55 -6.84 -2.66
N ASN A 192 -4.43 -7.48 -1.48
CA ASN A 192 -5.47 -8.35 -0.95
C ASN A 192 -6.79 -7.59 -0.76
N ILE A 193 -6.74 -6.40 -0.15
CA ILE A 193 -7.92 -5.58 0.12
C ILE A 193 -8.64 -5.18 -1.19
N ILE A 194 -7.90 -4.79 -2.23
CA ILE A 194 -8.46 -4.47 -3.54
C ILE A 194 -9.11 -5.69 -4.18
N ASN A 195 -8.44 -6.84 -4.09
CA ASN A 195 -8.84 -8.05 -4.80
C ASN A 195 -9.83 -8.94 -4.03
N LYS A 196 -10.03 -8.73 -2.71
CA LYS A 196 -10.91 -9.58 -1.88
C LYS A 196 -12.36 -9.64 -2.33
N ASN A 197 -12.84 -8.65 -3.07
CA ASN A 197 -14.22 -8.60 -3.56
C ASN A 197 -14.39 -9.19 -4.97
N LEU A 198 -13.32 -9.75 -5.56
CA LEU A 198 -13.42 -10.41 -6.85
C LEU A 198 -14.28 -11.68 -6.75
N PRO A 199 -15.12 -11.98 -7.77
CA PRO A 199 -16.00 -13.16 -7.76
C PRO A 199 -15.25 -14.50 -7.64
N SER A 200 -13.97 -14.49 -8.01
CA SER A 200 -13.10 -15.68 -7.97
C SER A 200 -12.47 -15.94 -6.60
N ARG A 201 -12.73 -15.13 -5.57
CA ARG A 201 -12.19 -15.31 -4.22
C ARG A 201 -12.53 -16.71 -3.68
N LYS A 202 -11.50 -17.35 -3.12
CA LYS A 202 -11.62 -18.67 -2.49
C LYS A 202 -10.94 -18.68 -1.13
N ARG A 203 -11.32 -19.66 -0.31
CA ARG A 203 -10.58 -20.07 0.88
C ARG A 203 -9.67 -21.23 0.49
N ILE A 204 -8.37 -21.11 0.71
CA ILE A 204 -7.34 -22.04 0.24
C ILE A 204 -6.46 -22.43 1.42
N ALA A 205 -6.34 -23.74 1.69
CA ALA A 205 -5.39 -24.27 2.65
C ALA A 205 -4.16 -24.77 1.90
N ILE A 206 -2.97 -24.40 2.39
CA ILE A 206 -1.68 -24.81 1.82
C ILE A 206 -0.89 -25.52 2.91
N THR A 207 -0.47 -26.74 2.65
CA THR A 207 0.50 -27.45 3.49
C THR A 207 1.89 -27.16 2.97
N LEU A 208 2.81 -26.78 3.84
CA LEU A 208 4.18 -26.43 3.47
C LEU A 208 5.20 -26.78 4.55
N GLY A 209 6.46 -26.86 4.17
CA GLY A 209 7.57 -27.20 5.06
C GLY A 209 7.92 -28.68 5.04
N ALA A 210 8.78 -29.06 5.97
CA ALA A 210 9.26 -30.43 6.10
C ALA A 210 8.29 -31.31 6.88
N ASN A 211 8.15 -32.54 6.44
CA ASN A 211 7.43 -33.61 7.17
C ASN A 211 8.42 -34.45 7.95
N ARG A 212 8.02 -34.83 9.17
CA ARG A 212 8.77 -35.72 10.03
C ARG A 212 7.92 -36.95 10.37
N ALA A 213 8.44 -38.14 10.05
CA ALA A 213 7.85 -39.43 10.42
C ALA A 213 8.70 -40.08 11.51
N GLN A 214 8.12 -40.36 12.68
CA GLN A 214 8.81 -40.97 13.78
C GLN A 214 8.94 -42.49 13.53
N ILE A 215 10.15 -43.04 13.67
CA ILE A 215 10.42 -44.46 13.55
C ILE A 215 10.29 -45.14 14.93
N ASP A 216 10.88 -44.53 15.94
CA ASP A 216 10.82 -44.95 17.35
C ASP A 216 10.98 -43.72 18.27
N ALA A 217 11.13 -43.94 19.57
CA ALA A 217 11.25 -42.88 20.57
C ALA A 217 12.46 -41.95 20.35
N VAL A 218 13.45 -42.37 19.57
CA VAL A 218 14.73 -41.65 19.39
C VAL A 218 14.96 -41.24 17.94
N ARG A 219 14.45 -42.00 16.96
CA ARG A 219 14.76 -41.85 15.54
C ARG A 219 13.55 -41.38 14.74
N ALA A 220 13.79 -40.49 13.79
CA ALA A 220 12.79 -40.00 12.84
C ALA A 220 13.40 -39.88 11.45
N ILE A 221 12.57 -40.00 10.43
CA ILE A 221 12.88 -39.62 9.04
C ILE A 221 12.23 -38.29 8.78
N GLN A 222 12.98 -37.36 8.22
CA GLN A 222 12.52 -36.02 7.89
C GLN A 222 13.04 -35.63 6.51
N ASN A 223 12.22 -34.96 5.70
CA ASN A 223 12.69 -34.31 4.48
C ASN A 223 13.31 -32.94 4.80
N THR A 224 14.09 -32.37 3.87
CA THR A 224 14.80 -31.10 4.03
C THR A 224 14.08 -29.95 3.34
N SER A 225 12.74 -29.98 3.28
CA SER A 225 11.97 -28.90 2.66
C SER A 225 12.16 -27.57 3.40
N SER A 226 12.55 -26.52 2.70
CA SER A 226 12.66 -25.17 3.25
C SER A 226 11.31 -24.47 3.45
N GLY A 227 10.26 -24.96 2.81
CA GLY A 227 8.95 -24.28 2.75
C GLY A 227 8.84 -23.18 1.70
N GLN A 228 9.93 -22.79 1.04
CA GLN A 228 10.00 -21.63 0.13
C GLN A 228 8.90 -21.64 -0.96
N THR A 229 8.69 -22.77 -1.62
CA THR A 229 7.65 -22.88 -2.66
C THR A 229 6.26 -22.67 -2.09
N GLY A 230 5.97 -23.24 -0.92
CA GLY A 230 4.68 -23.08 -0.25
C GLY A 230 4.41 -21.62 0.15
N TRP A 231 5.41 -20.95 0.70
CA TRP A 231 5.33 -19.53 1.02
C TRP A 231 5.08 -18.68 -0.22
N ALA A 232 5.84 -18.86 -1.29
CA ALA A 232 5.66 -18.11 -2.53
C ALA A 232 4.25 -18.28 -3.13
N ILE A 233 3.69 -19.49 -3.06
CA ILE A 233 2.31 -19.75 -3.49
C ILE A 233 1.31 -19.05 -2.56
N ALA A 234 1.51 -19.15 -1.25
CA ALA A 234 0.64 -18.52 -0.26
C ALA A 234 0.58 -17.00 -0.43
N GLU A 235 1.74 -16.36 -0.55
CA GLU A 235 1.85 -14.91 -0.77
C GLU A 235 1.19 -14.49 -2.10
N HIS A 236 1.43 -15.24 -3.17
CA HIS A 236 0.80 -14.93 -4.45
C HIS A 236 -0.73 -15.00 -4.36
N LEU A 237 -1.27 -16.06 -3.79
CA LEU A 237 -2.71 -16.24 -3.62
C LEU A 237 -3.31 -15.18 -2.69
N TYR A 238 -2.60 -14.81 -1.63
CA TYR A 238 -3.01 -13.73 -0.73
C TYR A 238 -3.14 -12.39 -1.48
N ARG A 239 -2.11 -12.01 -2.27
CA ARG A 239 -2.15 -10.80 -3.10
C ARG A 239 -3.27 -10.81 -4.14
N MET A 240 -3.66 -12.00 -4.60
CA MET A 240 -4.82 -12.18 -5.52
C MET A 240 -6.18 -12.08 -4.81
N GLY A 241 -6.22 -11.78 -3.51
CA GLY A 241 -7.44 -11.57 -2.73
C GLY A 241 -8.05 -12.82 -2.13
N HIS A 242 -7.38 -13.98 -2.23
CA HIS A 242 -7.85 -15.21 -1.60
C HIS A 242 -7.65 -15.19 -0.08
N GLU A 243 -8.47 -15.95 0.63
CA GLU A 243 -8.25 -16.27 2.04
C GLU A 243 -7.32 -17.47 2.11
N VAL A 244 -6.11 -17.29 2.64
CA VAL A 244 -5.08 -18.32 2.66
C VAL A 244 -4.81 -18.76 4.08
N ILE A 245 -4.84 -20.08 4.31
CA ILE A 245 -4.50 -20.73 5.57
C ILE A 245 -3.27 -21.59 5.32
N CYS A 246 -2.17 -21.34 6.05
CA CYS A 246 -0.96 -22.13 5.96
C CYS A 246 -0.90 -23.15 7.11
N ILE A 247 -0.74 -24.42 6.76
CA ILE A 247 -0.43 -25.51 7.71
C ILE A 247 1.06 -25.79 7.57
N ILE A 248 1.82 -25.37 8.59
CA ILE A 248 3.27 -25.24 8.50
C ILE A 248 3.93 -26.39 9.25
N GLY A 249 4.76 -27.19 8.55
CA GLY A 249 5.76 -28.07 9.14
C GLY A 249 7.02 -27.28 9.52
N GLU A 250 8.17 -27.96 9.67
CA GLU A 250 9.44 -27.24 9.83
C GLU A 250 9.79 -26.48 8.54
N THR A 251 10.19 -25.22 8.69
CA THR A 251 10.63 -24.35 7.59
C THR A 251 11.93 -23.66 7.97
N SER A 252 12.84 -23.49 7.02
CA SER A 252 14.06 -22.70 7.18
C SER A 252 13.94 -21.30 6.57
N VAL A 253 12.82 -21.02 5.88
CA VAL A 253 12.50 -19.72 5.26
C VAL A 253 11.22 -19.20 5.90
N GLN A 254 11.21 -17.91 6.22
CA GLN A 254 10.03 -17.16 6.69
C GLN A 254 9.31 -16.52 5.50
N PRO A 255 8.00 -16.24 5.58
CA PRO A 255 7.30 -15.45 4.60
C PRO A 255 7.86 -14.01 4.56
N SER A 256 7.82 -13.38 3.40
CA SER A 256 8.24 -11.98 3.20
C SER A 256 7.15 -10.97 3.56
#